data_6a4bf1c618cdfaac6196b194a3cd29d8
#
_entry.id   6a4bf1c618cdfaac6196b194a3cd29d8
#
_cell.length_a   1.000
_cell.length_b   1.000
_cell.length_c   1.000
_cell.angle_alpha   90.00
_cell.angle_beta   90.00
_cell.angle_gamma   90.00
#
_symmetry.space_group_name_H-M   'P 1'
#
loop_
_entity.id
_entity.type
_entity.pdbx_description
1 polymer ?
#
loop_
_entity_poly.entity_id
_entity_poly.type
_entity_poly.pdbx_seq_one_letter_code
_entity_poly.pdbx_strand_id
1 'polypeptide(L)'
;RALAVNPKLVICDEPVSALDVSIQAQIINLLKELQLKLGLTYVFISHDLSVVKYITDQILVMYLGNTMELGDTDEIFDNPLHPYTQALFSAVPIPDPDVKMNRIILNGDIPSPANPPKGCKFHTRCAKCMNVCKFKEPNYIEAAPNHFVACHLYDKEVMANLPKYDEEYAEILRVEAEKAENEKKVKNEKE
;
A
#
# COMPACT_ATOMS: atom_id res chain seq x y z
N ARG A 1 27.77 -11.77 6.57
CA ARG A 1 28.65 -11.05 5.62
C ARG A 1 28.39 -9.54 5.64
N ALA A 2 27.13 -9.09 5.59
CA ALA A 2 26.79 -7.66 5.60
C ALA A 2 27.37 -6.90 6.81
N LEU A 3 27.41 -7.51 7.98
CA LEU A 3 27.93 -6.91 9.23
C LEU A 3 29.47 -6.79 9.28
N ALA A 4 30.21 -7.46 8.39
CA ALA A 4 31.68 -7.48 8.42
C ALA A 4 32.33 -6.10 8.14
N VAL A 5 31.58 -5.18 7.53
CA VAL A 5 32.03 -3.81 7.21
C VAL A 5 31.57 -2.76 8.25
N ASN A 6 31.03 -3.21 9.39
CA ASN A 6 30.46 -2.35 10.44
C ASN A 6 29.50 -1.28 9.91
N PRO A 7 28.42 -1.67 9.21
CA PRO A 7 27.46 -0.72 8.63
C PRO A 7 26.65 -0.04 9.73
N LYS A 8 26.10 1.15 9.44
CA LYS A 8 25.08 1.81 10.27
C LYS A 8 23.66 1.38 9.85
N LEU A 9 23.47 1.05 8.57
CA LEU A 9 22.21 0.66 7.96
C LEU A 9 22.37 -0.71 7.29
N VAL A 10 21.43 -1.61 7.54
CA VAL A 10 21.33 -2.93 6.89
C VAL A 10 19.97 -3.08 6.23
N ILE A 11 19.94 -3.43 4.95
CA ILE A 11 18.71 -3.76 4.24
C ILE A 11 18.51 -5.28 4.32
N CYS A 12 17.40 -5.69 4.89
CA CYS A 12 16.96 -7.08 5.04
C CYS A 12 15.80 -7.32 4.08
N ASP A 13 16.09 -7.88 2.92
CA ASP A 13 15.09 -8.20 1.89
C ASP A 13 14.63 -9.65 2.06
N GLU A 14 13.40 -9.82 2.55
CA GLU A 14 12.78 -11.11 2.89
C GLU A 14 13.71 -12.11 3.66
N PRO A 15 14.40 -11.68 4.71
CA PRO A 15 15.51 -12.44 5.31
C PRO A 15 15.08 -13.75 5.96
N VAL A 16 13.78 -13.98 6.17
CA VAL A 16 13.23 -15.16 6.88
C VAL A 16 12.16 -15.90 6.07
N SER A 17 11.84 -15.48 4.84
CA SER A 17 10.73 -16.01 4.05
C SER A 17 10.83 -17.51 3.72
N ALA A 18 12.02 -18.05 3.62
CA ALA A 18 12.29 -19.46 3.30
C ALA A 18 12.50 -20.36 4.55
N LEU A 19 12.27 -19.85 5.76
CA LEU A 19 12.53 -20.55 7.02
C LEU A 19 11.22 -21.02 7.66
N ASP A 20 11.29 -22.09 8.42
CA ASP A 20 10.17 -22.50 9.29
C ASP A 20 9.98 -21.52 10.46
N VAL A 21 8.76 -21.49 11.02
CA VAL A 21 8.35 -20.51 12.05
C VAL A 21 9.28 -20.49 13.27
N SER A 22 9.82 -21.65 13.68
CA SER A 22 10.70 -21.73 14.84
C SER A 22 12.05 -21.07 14.56
N ILE A 23 12.60 -21.30 13.38
CA ILE A 23 13.88 -20.70 12.95
C ILE A 23 13.68 -19.21 12.65
N GLN A 24 12.55 -18.82 12.05
CA GLN A 24 12.20 -17.39 11.86
C GLN A 24 12.29 -16.64 13.20
N ALA A 25 11.64 -17.14 14.25
CA ALA A 25 11.63 -16.50 15.57
C ALA A 25 13.05 -16.34 16.14
N GLN A 26 13.91 -17.34 15.97
CA GLN A 26 15.31 -17.28 16.43
C GLN A 26 16.10 -16.21 15.67
N ILE A 27 15.96 -16.15 14.35
CA ILE A 27 16.65 -15.14 13.51
C ILE A 27 16.17 -13.73 13.83
N ILE A 28 14.85 -13.52 14.00
CA ILE A 28 14.30 -12.20 14.35
C ILE A 28 14.82 -11.75 15.72
N ASN A 29 14.87 -12.63 16.71
CA ASN A 29 15.45 -12.31 18.01
C ASN A 29 16.95 -11.97 17.91
N LEU A 30 17.70 -12.72 17.11
CA LEU A 30 19.11 -12.43 16.85
C LEU A 30 19.30 -11.07 16.17
N LEU A 31 18.45 -10.70 15.19
CA LEU A 31 18.50 -9.39 14.55
C LEU A 31 18.23 -8.26 15.53
N LYS A 32 17.23 -8.39 16.43
CA LYS A 32 16.98 -7.44 17.52
C LYS A 32 18.16 -7.31 18.47
N GLU A 33 18.76 -8.42 18.86
CA GLU A 33 19.94 -8.40 19.73
C GLU A 33 21.13 -7.68 19.08
N LEU A 34 21.37 -7.94 17.78
CA LEU A 34 22.41 -7.27 17.01
C LEU A 34 22.13 -5.78 16.82
N GLN A 35 20.85 -5.40 16.59
CA GLN A 35 20.43 -4.01 16.51
C GLN A 35 20.82 -3.24 17.79
N LEU A 36 20.49 -3.80 18.95
CA LEU A 36 20.79 -3.18 20.25
C LEU A 36 22.30 -3.14 20.53
N LYS A 37 23.01 -4.24 20.27
CA LYS A 37 24.46 -4.35 20.57
C LYS A 37 25.34 -3.48 19.68
N LEU A 38 24.97 -3.34 18.41
CA LEU A 38 25.79 -2.68 17.40
C LEU A 38 25.23 -1.30 16.98
N GLY A 39 24.05 -0.88 17.51
CA GLY A 39 23.41 0.37 17.15
C GLY A 39 22.98 0.43 15.68
N LEU A 40 22.49 -0.69 15.14
CA LEU A 40 22.13 -0.80 13.72
C LEU A 40 20.75 -0.22 13.44
N THR A 41 20.58 0.36 12.26
CA THR A 41 19.28 0.65 11.67
C THR A 41 18.97 -0.42 10.62
N TYR A 42 17.74 -0.94 10.63
CA TYR A 42 17.27 -1.88 9.61
C TYR A 42 16.25 -1.25 8.69
N VAL A 43 16.35 -1.53 7.39
CA VAL A 43 15.22 -1.50 6.45
C VAL A 43 14.81 -2.95 6.22
N PHE A 44 13.66 -3.34 6.77
CA PHE A 44 13.17 -4.71 6.75
C PHE A 44 12.03 -4.86 5.75
N ILE A 45 12.22 -5.63 4.69
CA ILE A 45 11.21 -5.90 3.66
C ILE A 45 10.62 -7.28 3.92
N SER A 46 9.31 -7.37 4.09
CA SER A 46 8.61 -8.62 4.34
C SER A 46 7.14 -8.55 3.92
N HIS A 47 6.55 -9.69 3.63
CA HIS A 47 5.12 -9.88 3.45
C HIS A 47 4.43 -10.51 4.69
N ASP A 48 5.20 -10.93 5.70
CA ASP A 48 4.68 -11.46 6.96
C ASP A 48 4.45 -10.32 7.96
N LEU A 49 3.19 -9.94 8.12
CA LEU A 49 2.78 -8.83 9.00
C LEU A 49 3.04 -9.12 10.48
N SER A 50 3.05 -10.40 10.90
CA SER A 50 3.35 -10.77 12.29
C SER A 50 4.81 -10.51 12.62
N VAL A 51 5.70 -10.84 11.69
CA VAL A 51 7.14 -10.55 11.80
C VAL A 51 7.38 -9.03 11.79
N VAL A 52 6.73 -8.31 10.86
CA VAL A 52 6.84 -6.85 10.75
C VAL A 52 6.43 -6.20 12.06
N LYS A 53 5.26 -6.53 12.61
CA LYS A 53 4.78 -5.99 13.90
C LYS A 53 5.79 -6.15 15.04
N TYR A 54 6.52 -7.26 15.04
CA TYR A 54 7.45 -7.58 16.12
C TYR A 54 8.80 -6.85 16.01
N ILE A 55 9.31 -6.60 14.79
CA ILE A 55 10.69 -6.12 14.60
C ILE A 55 10.78 -4.63 14.28
N THR A 56 9.71 -4.00 13.78
CA THR A 56 9.77 -2.62 13.27
C THR A 56 9.24 -1.60 14.27
N ASP A 57 9.80 -0.38 14.20
CA ASP A 57 9.31 0.80 14.90
C ASP A 57 8.33 1.58 14.02
N GLN A 58 8.58 1.59 12.69
CA GLN A 58 7.75 2.25 11.69
C GLN A 58 7.48 1.33 10.51
N ILE A 59 6.32 1.49 9.88
CA ILE A 59 5.88 0.71 8.72
C ILE A 59 5.58 1.63 7.55
N LEU A 60 6.16 1.28 6.39
CA LEU A 60 5.81 1.82 5.10
C LEU A 60 5.03 0.76 4.30
N VAL A 61 3.75 0.99 4.06
CA VAL A 61 2.92 0.14 3.22
C VAL A 61 3.02 0.58 1.77
N MET A 62 3.34 -0.35 0.87
CA MET A 62 3.51 -0.08 -0.56
C MET A 62 2.55 -0.90 -1.41
N TYR A 63 2.10 -0.33 -2.53
CA TYR A 63 1.31 -1.02 -3.55
C TYR A 63 1.75 -0.60 -4.95
N LEU A 64 2.12 -1.57 -5.80
CA LEU A 64 2.64 -1.34 -7.16
C LEU A 64 3.76 -0.27 -7.19
N GLY A 65 4.71 -0.36 -6.26
CA GLY A 65 5.85 0.56 -6.18
C GLY A 65 5.54 1.95 -5.61
N ASN A 66 4.30 2.22 -5.21
CA ASN A 66 3.89 3.51 -4.62
C ASN A 66 3.64 3.36 -3.13
N THR A 67 3.99 4.40 -2.37
CA THR A 67 3.68 4.52 -0.95
C THR A 67 2.18 4.74 -0.76
N MET A 68 1.56 3.91 0.07
CA MET A 68 0.14 4.04 0.43
C MET A 68 -0.01 4.66 1.81
N GLU A 69 0.80 4.22 2.78
CA GLU A 69 0.70 4.63 4.18
C GLU A 69 2.05 4.47 4.87
N LEU A 70 2.39 5.40 5.80
CA LEU A 70 3.56 5.36 6.66
C LEU A 70 3.17 5.85 8.05
N GLY A 71 3.61 5.15 9.06
CA GLY A 71 3.44 5.58 10.45
C GLY A 71 4.14 4.66 11.43
N ASP A 72 3.99 4.96 12.71
CA ASP A 72 4.48 4.10 13.76
C ASP A 72 3.77 2.74 13.73
N THR A 73 4.49 1.68 14.04
CA THR A 73 4.00 0.30 13.89
C THR A 73 2.67 0.07 14.59
N ASP A 74 2.57 0.45 15.86
CA ASP A 74 1.34 0.24 16.64
C ASP A 74 0.18 1.06 16.06
N GLU A 75 0.43 2.33 15.64
CA GLU A 75 -0.60 3.18 15.05
C GLU A 75 -1.13 2.60 13.73
N ILE A 76 -0.25 2.12 12.85
CA ILE A 76 -0.65 1.50 11.59
C ILE A 76 -1.46 0.22 11.80
N PHE A 77 -1.14 -0.57 12.84
CA PHE A 77 -1.90 -1.79 13.16
C PHE A 77 -3.26 -1.51 13.80
N ASP A 78 -3.32 -0.52 14.68
CA ASP A 78 -4.53 -0.21 15.45
C ASP A 78 -5.50 0.69 14.66
N ASN A 79 -4.97 1.65 13.86
CA ASN A 79 -5.73 2.65 13.12
C ASN A 79 -5.30 2.76 11.65
N PRO A 80 -5.36 1.68 10.84
CA PRO A 80 -5.00 1.75 9.44
C PRO A 80 -5.93 2.69 8.67
N LEU A 81 -5.36 3.66 7.95
CA LEU A 81 -6.10 4.69 7.22
C LEU A 81 -6.40 4.28 5.79
N HIS A 82 -5.38 3.82 5.04
CA HIS A 82 -5.56 3.48 3.63
C HIS A 82 -6.41 2.21 3.46
N PRO A 83 -7.41 2.19 2.55
CA PRO A 83 -8.25 1.00 2.33
C PRO A 83 -7.47 -0.27 1.98
N TYR A 84 -6.31 -0.15 1.35
CA TYR A 84 -5.41 -1.28 1.10
C TYR A 84 -4.81 -1.83 2.40
N THR A 85 -4.31 -0.96 3.28
CA THR A 85 -3.77 -1.33 4.60
C THR A 85 -4.84 -2.01 5.45
N GLN A 86 -6.05 -1.45 5.46
CA GLN A 86 -7.22 -2.05 6.14
C GLN A 86 -7.49 -3.48 5.65
N ALA A 87 -7.46 -3.68 4.33
CA ALA A 87 -7.67 -5.00 3.74
C ALA A 87 -6.53 -5.98 4.07
N LEU A 88 -5.27 -5.53 4.03
CA LEU A 88 -4.11 -6.36 4.41
C LEU A 88 -4.22 -6.84 5.85
N PHE A 89 -4.50 -5.95 6.79
CA PHE A 89 -4.54 -6.29 8.21
C PHE A 89 -5.79 -7.09 8.58
N SER A 90 -6.91 -6.89 7.86
CA SER A 90 -8.09 -7.74 8.03
C SER A 90 -7.87 -9.22 7.68
N ALA A 91 -6.80 -9.51 6.95
CA ALA A 91 -6.45 -10.88 6.55
C ALA A 91 -5.48 -11.57 7.53
N VAL A 92 -4.91 -10.83 8.50
CA VAL A 92 -4.02 -11.40 9.53
C VAL A 92 -4.82 -12.31 10.45
N PRO A 93 -4.46 -13.59 10.60
CA PRO A 93 -5.15 -14.50 11.52
C PRO A 93 -5.05 -14.00 12.98
N ILE A 94 -6.18 -13.91 13.64
CA ILE A 94 -6.22 -13.66 15.08
C ILE A 94 -6.17 -15.03 15.77
N PRO A 95 -5.23 -15.27 16.71
CA PRO A 95 -5.07 -16.57 17.36
C PRO A 95 -6.16 -16.89 18.39
N ASP A 96 -7.29 -16.22 18.33
CA ASP A 96 -8.46 -16.43 19.20
C ASP A 96 -9.60 -17.05 18.34
N PRO A 97 -10.01 -18.30 18.62
CA PRO A 97 -11.06 -18.99 17.85
C PRO A 97 -12.46 -18.39 18.05
N ASP A 98 -12.69 -17.61 19.12
CA ASP A 98 -13.98 -17.01 19.42
C ASP A 98 -14.19 -15.66 18.70
N VAL A 99 -13.13 -15.09 18.15
CA VAL A 99 -13.19 -13.83 17.39
C VAL A 99 -13.57 -14.08 15.93
N LYS A 100 -14.74 -13.61 15.52
CA LYS A 100 -15.15 -13.63 14.10
C LYS A 100 -14.31 -12.64 13.31
N MET A 101 -13.49 -13.14 12.39
CA MET A 101 -12.72 -12.30 11.47
C MET A 101 -13.64 -11.63 10.44
N ASN A 102 -13.68 -10.32 10.44
CA ASN A 102 -14.33 -9.52 9.39
C ASN A 102 -13.33 -9.23 8.26
N ARG A 103 -13.00 -10.25 7.47
CA ARG A 103 -12.04 -10.13 6.38
C ARG A 103 -12.59 -9.26 5.26
N ILE A 104 -11.84 -8.22 4.86
CA ILE A 104 -12.13 -7.38 3.70
C ILE A 104 -11.66 -8.10 2.44
N ILE A 105 -12.60 -8.54 1.61
CA ILE A 105 -12.31 -9.20 0.35
C ILE A 105 -12.08 -8.15 -0.72
N LEU A 106 -10.88 -8.13 -1.31
CA LEU A 106 -10.55 -7.27 -2.43
C LEU A 106 -11.04 -7.90 -3.73
N ASN A 107 -11.86 -7.17 -4.48
CA ASN A 107 -12.35 -7.60 -5.78
C ASN A 107 -11.34 -7.24 -6.89
N GLY A 108 -11.37 -8.03 -8.00
CA GLY A 108 -10.55 -7.81 -9.18
C GLY A 108 -9.10 -8.28 -9.04
N ASP A 109 -8.43 -8.36 -10.20
CA ASP A 109 -7.04 -8.80 -10.31
C ASP A 109 -6.07 -7.70 -9.93
N ILE A 110 -4.84 -8.10 -9.58
CA ILE A 110 -3.75 -7.15 -9.34
C ILE A 110 -3.30 -6.59 -10.70
N PRO A 111 -3.37 -5.27 -10.93
CA PRO A 111 -2.90 -4.68 -12.18
C PRO A 111 -1.41 -4.94 -12.41
N SER A 112 -1.01 -4.99 -13.69
CA SER A 112 0.39 -5.17 -14.03
C SER A 112 1.25 -4.00 -13.55
N PRO A 113 2.36 -4.25 -12.85
CA PRO A 113 3.31 -3.20 -12.48
C PRO A 113 3.95 -2.49 -13.70
N ALA A 114 4.02 -3.16 -14.86
CA ALA A 114 4.53 -2.58 -16.10
C ALA A 114 3.57 -1.57 -16.75
N ASN A 115 2.27 -1.67 -16.45
CA ASN A 115 1.23 -0.74 -16.91
C ASN A 115 0.26 -0.43 -15.76
N PRO A 116 0.70 0.33 -14.76
CA PRO A 116 -0.11 0.63 -13.59
C PRO A 116 -1.30 1.53 -13.96
N PRO A 117 -2.43 1.43 -13.26
CA PRO A 117 -3.59 2.27 -13.49
C PRO A 117 -3.26 3.76 -13.34
N LYS A 118 -3.96 4.63 -14.10
CA LYS A 118 -3.92 6.09 -13.89
C LYS A 118 -4.46 6.43 -12.49
N GLY A 119 -4.14 7.62 -11.99
CA GLY A 119 -4.60 8.07 -10.67
C GLY A 119 -4.10 7.21 -9.52
N CYS A 120 -4.93 7.01 -8.51
CA CYS A 120 -4.60 6.14 -7.38
C CYS A 120 -4.38 4.69 -7.86
N LYS A 121 -3.22 4.13 -7.61
CA LYS A 121 -2.85 2.79 -8.12
C LYS A 121 -3.73 1.67 -7.57
N PHE A 122 -4.36 1.90 -6.43
CA PHE A 122 -5.27 0.93 -5.79
C PHE A 122 -6.74 1.10 -6.19
N HIS A 123 -7.12 2.13 -6.97
CA HIS A 123 -8.52 2.47 -7.25
C HIS A 123 -9.33 1.33 -7.86
N THR A 124 -8.73 0.47 -8.67
CA THR A 124 -9.41 -0.66 -9.34
C THR A 124 -9.90 -1.74 -8.37
N ARG A 125 -9.33 -1.79 -7.17
CA ARG A 125 -9.65 -2.77 -6.12
C ARG A 125 -10.19 -2.13 -4.84
N CYS A 126 -10.33 -0.81 -4.82
CA CYS A 126 -10.76 -0.04 -3.67
C CYS A 126 -12.28 -0.02 -3.54
N ALA A 127 -12.83 -0.56 -2.45
CA ALA A 127 -14.27 -0.49 -2.17
C ALA A 127 -14.77 0.94 -1.90
N LYS A 128 -13.88 1.88 -1.56
CA LYS A 128 -14.17 3.30 -1.31
C LYS A 128 -13.72 4.19 -2.49
N CYS A 129 -13.61 3.64 -3.71
CA CYS A 129 -13.15 4.37 -4.89
C CYS A 129 -14.10 5.50 -5.25
N MET A 130 -13.55 6.70 -5.43
CA MET A 130 -14.24 7.89 -5.96
C MET A 130 -13.79 8.18 -7.40
N ASN A 131 -14.54 9.00 -8.16
CA ASN A 131 -14.15 9.32 -9.52
C ASN A 131 -12.78 9.99 -9.62
N VAL A 132 -12.44 10.88 -8.68
CA VAL A 132 -11.11 11.50 -8.59
C VAL A 132 -9.98 10.50 -8.52
N CYS A 133 -10.20 9.34 -7.86
CA CYS A 133 -9.19 8.29 -7.74
C CYS A 133 -8.78 7.65 -9.08
N LYS A 134 -9.64 7.76 -10.11
CA LYS A 134 -9.42 7.11 -11.40
C LYS A 134 -8.46 7.86 -12.32
N PHE A 135 -8.30 9.19 -12.10
CA PHE A 135 -7.49 10.03 -12.98
C PHE A 135 -6.46 10.89 -12.25
N LYS A 136 -6.66 11.21 -10.95
CA LYS A 136 -5.76 12.03 -10.15
C LYS A 136 -5.02 11.16 -9.13
N GLU A 137 -3.69 11.32 -9.04
CA GLU A 137 -2.90 10.68 -8.01
C GLU A 137 -3.16 11.36 -6.65
N PRO A 138 -3.32 10.59 -5.56
CA PRO A 138 -3.50 11.18 -4.24
C PRO A 138 -2.20 11.82 -3.75
N ASN A 139 -2.34 12.97 -3.08
CA ASN A 139 -1.25 13.57 -2.35
C ASN A 139 -0.87 12.69 -1.15
N TYR A 140 0.42 12.69 -0.81
CA TYR A 140 0.92 12.09 0.41
C TYR A 140 0.81 13.12 1.53
N ILE A 141 -0.09 12.91 2.47
CA ILE A 141 -0.46 13.88 3.50
C ILE A 141 -0.34 13.28 4.90
N GLU A 142 -0.03 14.11 5.87
CA GLU A 142 -0.09 13.77 7.28
C GLU A 142 -1.55 13.89 7.76
N ALA A 143 -2.21 12.75 7.95
CA ALA A 143 -3.61 12.67 8.37
C ALA A 143 -3.76 12.68 9.89
N ALA A 144 -2.75 12.20 10.63
CA ALA A 144 -2.60 12.27 12.07
C ALA A 144 -1.11 12.47 12.43
N PRO A 145 -0.74 12.84 13.66
CA PRO A 145 0.66 13.04 14.03
C PRO A 145 1.54 11.84 13.69
N ASN A 146 2.58 12.04 12.87
CA ASN A 146 3.49 11.00 12.35
C ASN A 146 2.79 9.88 11.55
N HIS A 147 1.56 10.09 11.09
CA HIS A 147 0.79 9.12 10.32
C HIS A 147 0.42 9.70 8.95
N PHE A 148 1.05 9.21 7.93
CA PHE A 148 0.96 9.71 6.56
C PHE A 148 0.22 8.73 5.66
N VAL A 149 -0.62 9.26 4.77
CA VAL A 149 -1.41 8.44 3.86
C VAL A 149 -1.54 9.08 2.48
N ALA A 150 -1.45 8.27 1.43
CA ALA A 150 -1.71 8.68 0.05
C ALA A 150 -3.14 8.28 -0.35
N CYS A 151 -4.14 9.01 0.14
CA CYS A 151 -5.54 8.68 -0.10
C CYS A 151 -6.41 9.94 -0.14
N HIS A 152 -7.21 10.10 -1.19
CA HIS A 152 -8.11 11.24 -1.35
C HIS A 152 -9.18 11.35 -0.23
N LEU A 153 -9.50 10.26 0.46
CA LEU A 153 -10.45 10.29 1.59
C LEU A 153 -10.00 11.19 2.75
N TYR A 154 -8.70 11.43 2.87
CA TYR A 154 -8.12 12.24 3.94
C TYR A 154 -7.68 13.63 3.45
N ASP A 155 -7.73 13.88 2.13
CA ASP A 155 -7.43 15.19 1.54
C ASP A 155 -8.65 16.10 1.66
N LYS A 156 -8.61 17.05 2.61
CA LYS A 156 -9.71 17.98 2.90
C LYS A 156 -10.09 18.84 1.70
N GLU A 157 -9.11 19.23 0.87
CA GLU A 157 -9.36 20.03 -0.32
C GLU A 157 -10.10 19.19 -1.37
N VAL A 158 -9.68 17.96 -1.59
CA VAL A 158 -10.35 17.05 -2.51
C VAL A 158 -11.78 16.76 -2.04
N MET A 159 -11.95 16.43 -0.75
CA MET A 159 -13.27 16.10 -0.19
C MET A 159 -14.25 17.27 -0.25
N ALA A 160 -13.78 18.51 -0.10
CA ALA A 160 -14.60 19.71 -0.24
C ALA A 160 -15.01 20.02 -1.71
N ASN A 161 -14.28 19.48 -2.69
CA ASN A 161 -14.47 19.76 -4.11
C ASN A 161 -14.88 18.53 -4.94
N LEU A 162 -15.43 17.49 -4.34
CA LEU A 162 -15.85 16.25 -5.04
C LEU A 162 -16.72 16.51 -6.27
N PRO A 163 -17.77 17.39 -6.26
CA PRO A 163 -18.59 17.64 -7.45
C PRO A 163 -17.79 18.14 -8.65
N LYS A 164 -16.76 18.97 -8.42
CA LYS A 164 -15.87 19.45 -9.48
C LYS A 164 -15.08 18.30 -10.12
N TYR A 165 -14.58 17.36 -9.31
CA TYR A 165 -13.86 16.19 -9.82
C TYR A 165 -14.77 15.20 -10.53
N ASP A 166 -16.06 15.13 -10.16
CA ASP A 166 -17.04 14.30 -10.87
C ASP A 166 -17.34 14.88 -12.26
N GLU A 167 -17.45 16.21 -12.39
CA GLU A 167 -17.59 16.90 -13.68
C GLU A 167 -16.34 16.71 -14.56
N GLU A 168 -15.14 16.88 -13.99
CA GLU A 168 -13.87 16.69 -14.69
C GLU A 168 -13.74 15.24 -15.21
N TYR A 169 -14.12 14.24 -14.41
CA TYR A 169 -14.10 12.85 -14.84
C TYR A 169 -15.12 12.57 -15.96
N ALA A 170 -16.30 13.16 -15.89
CA ALA A 170 -17.31 13.03 -16.95
C ALA A 170 -16.80 13.59 -18.28
N GLU A 171 -16.06 14.71 -18.25
CA GLU A 171 -15.46 15.29 -19.45
C GLU A 171 -14.33 14.42 -20.02
N ILE A 172 -13.49 13.84 -19.17
CA ILE A 172 -12.46 12.87 -19.59
C ILE A 172 -13.10 11.69 -20.34
N LEU A 173 -14.20 11.14 -19.82
CA LEU A 173 -14.91 10.04 -20.47
C LEU A 173 -15.51 10.41 -21.83
N ARG A 174 -16.03 11.65 -21.98
CA ARG A 174 -16.52 12.16 -23.28
C ARG A 174 -15.41 12.22 -24.31
N VAL A 175 -14.27 12.81 -23.93
CA VAL A 175 -13.11 12.94 -24.84
C VAL A 175 -12.54 11.57 -25.23
N GLU A 176 -12.49 10.62 -24.30
CA GLU A 176 -12.04 9.25 -24.60
C GLU A 176 -13.02 8.52 -25.54
N ALA A 177 -14.33 8.71 -25.37
CA ALA A 177 -15.36 8.15 -26.25
C ALA A 177 -15.26 8.70 -27.67
N GLU A 178 -15.12 10.03 -27.82
CA GLU A 178 -14.95 10.69 -29.14
C GLU A 178 -13.69 10.20 -29.88
N LYS A 179 -12.58 10.03 -29.17
CA LYS A 179 -11.34 9.48 -29.74
C LYS A 179 -11.55 8.04 -30.23
N ALA A 180 -12.21 7.19 -29.44
CA ALA A 180 -12.49 5.82 -29.81
C ALA A 180 -13.42 5.71 -31.03
N GLU A 181 -14.41 6.60 -31.17
CA GLU A 181 -15.26 6.66 -32.38
C GLU A 181 -14.48 7.09 -33.62
N ASN A 182 -13.61 8.11 -33.49
CA ASN A 182 -12.79 8.58 -34.61
C ASN A 182 -11.80 7.51 -35.07
N GLU A 183 -11.19 6.79 -34.14
CA GLU A 183 -10.29 5.67 -34.49
C GLU A 183 -11.01 4.55 -35.24
N LYS A 184 -12.25 4.24 -34.89
CA LYS A 184 -13.09 3.25 -35.60
C LYS A 184 -13.45 3.72 -37.00
N LYS A 185 -13.79 5.01 -37.19
CA LYS A 185 -14.09 5.60 -38.52
C LYS A 185 -12.88 5.50 -39.43
N VAL A 186 -11.69 5.87 -38.95
CA VAL A 186 -10.43 5.81 -39.73
C VAL A 186 -10.05 4.37 -40.10
N LYS A 187 -10.37 3.36 -39.29
CA LYS A 187 -10.14 1.96 -39.63
C LYS A 187 -11.08 1.46 -40.71
N ASN A 188 -12.38 1.82 -40.63
CA ASN A 188 -13.38 1.40 -41.61
C ASN A 188 -13.20 2.08 -42.99
N GLU A 189 -12.52 3.24 -43.07
CA GLU A 189 -12.21 3.91 -44.34
C GLU A 189 -10.95 3.33 -45.04
N LYS A 190 -10.19 2.46 -44.36
CA LYS A 190 -8.97 1.83 -44.88
C LYS A 190 -9.16 0.36 -45.30
N GLU A 191 -10.35 -0.20 -45.04
CA GLU A 191 -10.80 -1.51 -45.55
C GLU A 191 -11.66 -1.34 -46.80
#